data_2c59936c0f2162f03694f94dff93edf1
#
_entry.id   2c59936c0f2162f03694f94dff93edf1
#
_cell.length_a   1.000
_cell.length_b   1.000
_cell.length_c   1.000
_cell.angle_alpha   90.00
_cell.angle_beta   90.00
_cell.angle_gamma   90.00
#
_symmetry.space_group_name_H-M   'P 1'
#
loop_
_entity.id
_entity.type
_entity.pdbx_description
1 polymer ?
#
loop_
_entity_poly.entity_id
_entity_poly.type
_entity_poly.pdbx_seq_one_letter_code
_entity_poly.pdbx_strand_id
1 'polypeptide(L)'
;MTNKVVNVIIINDKKSCQSKTKGDWKLPLLNRLKEYRSKLGINQTELGNRAGVSRQTISLIERGDYSPSVTLALKIAKICQVTVEDIFEYKEDENDEE
;
A
#
# COMPACT_ATOMS: atom_id res chain seq x y z
N MET A 1 -19.43 -6.67 -4.44
CA MET A 1 -18.36 -6.58 -4.36
C MET A 1 -17.70 -6.23 -3.20
N THR A 2 -18.11 -5.56 -2.46
CA THR A 2 -17.45 -5.24 -1.35
C THR A 2 -17.15 -6.36 -0.48
N ASN A 3 -17.83 -7.42 -0.57
CA ASN A 3 -17.49 -8.47 0.31
C ASN A 3 -16.18 -8.98 -0.05
N LYS A 4 -15.65 -8.66 -1.15
CA LYS A 4 -14.40 -9.10 -1.42
C LYS A 4 -13.42 -8.69 -0.43
N VAL A 5 -13.56 -7.60 0.17
CA VAL A 5 -12.60 -7.15 1.13
C VAL A 5 -12.52 -8.09 2.29
N VAL A 6 -13.62 -8.50 2.78
CA VAL A 6 -13.61 -9.40 3.89
C VAL A 6 -13.06 -10.72 3.50
N ASN A 7 -13.45 -11.19 2.38
CA ASN A 7 -12.94 -12.46 1.97
C ASN A 7 -11.47 -12.41 1.76
N VAL A 8 -11.02 -11.34 1.26
CA VAL A 8 -9.62 -11.25 1.00
C VAL A 8 -8.84 -11.36 2.26
N ILE A 9 -9.26 -10.75 3.31
CA ILE A 9 -8.53 -10.83 4.53
C ILE A 9 -8.44 -12.24 5.02
N ILE A 10 -9.50 -12.95 4.99
CA ILE A 10 -9.46 -14.30 5.44
C ILE A 10 -8.61 -15.16 4.57
N ILE A 11 -8.78 -15.04 3.31
CA ILE A 11 -8.00 -15.85 2.45
C ILE A 11 -6.57 -15.51 2.50
N ASN A 12 -6.25 -14.28 2.66
CA ASN A 12 -4.89 -13.92 2.70
C ASN A 12 -4.12 -14.64 3.76
N ASP A 13 -4.72 -14.91 4.84
CA ASP A 13 -4.01 -15.60 5.85
C ASP A 13 -3.46 -16.89 5.34
N LYS A 14 -4.21 -17.67 4.70
CA LYS A 14 -3.71 -18.88 4.23
C LYS A 14 -2.86 -18.69 3.06
N LYS A 15 -3.25 -17.98 2.11
CA LYS A 15 -2.47 -17.83 0.99
C LYS A 15 -1.18 -17.21 1.27
N SER A 16 -1.15 -16.28 2.13
CA SER A 16 0.07 -15.65 2.42
C SER A 16 1.06 -16.63 2.89
N CYS A 17 0.66 -17.54 3.60
CA CYS A 17 1.57 -18.49 4.12
C CYS A 17 2.22 -19.25 3.08
N GLN A 18 1.54 -19.62 2.08
CA GLN A 18 2.15 -20.36 1.15
C GLN A 18 2.72 -19.70 0.03
N SER A 19 2.10 -18.87 -0.52
CA SER A 19 2.62 -18.29 -1.69
C SER A 19 3.87 -17.60 -1.54
N LYS A 20 4.13 -17.11 -0.44
CA LYS A 20 5.28 -16.40 -0.33
C LYS A 20 6.50 -17.14 -0.45
N THR A 21 6.48 -18.30 -0.56
CA THR A 21 7.68 -19.01 -0.58
C THR A 21 8.51 -18.69 -1.71
N LYS A 22 8.12 -18.40 -2.79
CA LYS A 22 8.95 -18.17 -3.77
C LYS A 22 9.47 -16.90 -3.95
N GLY A 23 9.73 -16.23 -3.25
CA GLY A 23 10.31 -15.04 -3.51
C GLY A 23 9.32 -14.02 -3.75
N ASP A 24 8.14 -14.36 -3.53
CA ASP A 24 7.20 -13.45 -3.68
C ASP A 24 6.95 -12.79 -2.44
N TRP A 25 7.92 -12.33 -1.71
CA TRP A 25 7.76 -11.72 -0.46
C TRP A 25 7.18 -10.33 -0.58
N LYS A 26 7.00 -9.81 -1.77
CA LYS A 26 6.47 -8.52 -1.88
C LYS A 26 5.04 -8.46 -1.45
N LEU A 27 4.61 -7.37 -0.86
CA LEU A 27 3.26 -7.23 -0.37
C LEU A 27 2.29 -7.14 -1.53
N PRO A 28 1.09 -7.65 -1.39
CA PRO A 28 0.12 -7.60 -2.48
C PRO A 28 -0.57 -6.24 -2.52
N LEU A 29 0.18 -5.20 -2.36
CA LEU A 29 -0.36 -3.87 -2.35
C LEU A 29 0.40 -3.03 -3.34
N LEU A 30 -0.28 -2.52 -4.31
CA LEU A 30 0.35 -1.65 -5.28
C LEU A 30 0.10 -0.23 -4.85
N ASN A 31 0.98 0.66 -5.18
CA ASN A 31 0.74 2.05 -4.83
C ASN A 31 1.25 3.01 -5.88
N ARG A 32 0.67 4.18 -5.92
CA ARG A 32 1.07 5.21 -6.84
C ARG A 32 1.52 6.41 -6.03
N LEU A 33 2.03 6.16 -4.83
CA LEU A 33 2.39 7.25 -3.94
C LEU A 33 3.43 8.17 -4.55
N LYS A 34 4.41 7.60 -5.19
CA LYS A 34 5.46 8.42 -5.76
C LYS A 34 4.89 9.36 -6.81
N GLU A 35 3.93 8.88 -7.57
CA GLU A 35 3.33 9.66 -8.60
C GLU A 35 2.56 10.83 -8.01
N TYR A 36 1.76 10.61 -7.00
CA TYR A 36 1.00 11.68 -6.40
C TYR A 36 1.92 12.63 -5.62
N ARG A 37 2.95 12.09 -4.99
CA ARG A 37 3.89 12.94 -4.30
C ARG A 37 4.59 13.87 -5.29
N SER A 38 4.94 13.34 -6.45
CA SER A 38 5.60 14.14 -7.45
C SER A 38 4.68 15.24 -7.98
N LYS A 39 3.40 14.95 -8.09
CA LYS A 39 2.48 15.93 -8.55
C LYS A 39 2.37 17.07 -7.55
N LEU A 40 2.60 16.81 -6.28
CA LEU A 40 2.55 17.85 -5.29
C LEU A 40 3.86 18.61 -5.26
N GLY A 41 4.87 18.11 -5.92
CA GLY A 41 6.15 18.82 -5.94
C GLY A 41 6.93 18.69 -4.65
N ILE A 42 6.71 17.64 -3.87
CA ILE A 42 7.44 17.50 -2.62
C ILE A 42 8.26 16.23 -2.65
N ASN A 43 9.29 16.18 -1.84
CA ASN A 43 10.14 15.01 -1.82
C ASN A 43 9.71 14.08 -0.70
N GLN A 44 10.41 12.97 -0.54
CA GLN A 44 10.03 11.99 0.47
C GLN A 44 10.14 12.54 1.88
N THR A 45 11.12 13.38 2.12
CA THR A 45 11.31 13.97 3.43
C THR A 45 10.14 14.87 3.78
N GLU A 46 9.71 15.66 2.84
CA GLU A 46 8.60 16.56 3.10
C GLU A 46 7.31 15.78 3.32
N LEU A 47 7.09 14.76 2.54
CA LEU A 47 5.88 13.96 2.72
C LEU A 47 5.93 13.28 4.08
N GLY A 48 7.08 12.78 4.47
CA GLY A 48 7.23 12.16 5.78
C GLY A 48 6.92 13.14 6.88
N ASN A 49 7.40 14.36 6.75
CA ASN A 49 7.14 15.36 7.77
C ASN A 49 5.65 15.65 7.87
N ARG A 50 4.97 15.75 6.75
CA ARG A 50 3.56 16.03 6.79
C ARG A 50 2.75 14.88 7.33
N ALA A 51 3.19 13.68 7.08
CA ALA A 51 2.48 12.50 7.54
C ALA A 51 2.89 12.06 8.94
N GLY A 52 3.94 12.65 9.47
CA GLY A 52 4.40 12.28 10.79
C GLY A 52 5.23 11.02 10.85
N VAL A 53 5.92 10.70 9.77
CA VAL A 53 6.76 9.50 9.74
C VAL A 53 8.08 9.86 9.11
N SER A 54 9.03 8.96 9.15
CA SER A 54 10.35 9.24 8.62
C SER A 54 10.37 9.12 7.11
N ARG A 55 11.38 9.69 6.51
CA ARG A 55 11.54 9.58 5.09
C ARG A 55 11.71 8.13 4.70
N GLN A 56 12.37 7.36 5.56
CA GLN A 56 12.58 5.98 5.28
C GLN A 56 11.27 5.24 5.19
N THR A 57 10.30 5.57 6.02
CA THR A 57 9.01 4.92 5.97
C THR A 57 8.34 5.22 4.63
N ILE A 58 8.41 6.46 4.17
CA ILE A 58 7.83 6.82 2.89
C ILE A 58 8.52 6.04 1.77
N SER A 59 9.82 5.94 1.84
CA SER A 59 10.57 5.23 0.83
C SER A 59 10.15 3.76 0.77
N LEU A 60 9.98 3.15 1.92
CA LEU A 60 9.59 1.74 1.97
C LEU A 60 8.18 1.55 1.40
N ILE A 61 7.28 2.49 1.67
CA ILE A 61 5.95 2.38 1.13
C ILE A 61 6.00 2.50 -0.38
N GLU A 62 6.75 3.45 -0.89
CA GLU A 62 6.80 3.65 -2.33
C GLU A 62 7.40 2.47 -3.06
N ARG A 63 8.31 1.76 -2.41
CA ARG A 63 8.90 0.61 -3.03
C ARG A 63 8.04 -0.64 -2.91
N GLY A 64 6.97 -0.57 -2.14
CA GLY A 64 6.12 -1.73 -1.96
C GLY A 64 6.63 -2.67 -0.91
N ASP A 65 7.56 -2.23 -0.07
CA ASP A 65 8.14 -3.08 0.96
C ASP A 65 7.49 -2.89 2.31
N TYR A 66 6.57 -1.99 2.44
CA TYR A 66 5.94 -1.75 3.74
C TYR A 66 4.50 -1.30 3.50
N SER A 67 3.60 -1.89 4.24
CA SER A 67 2.20 -1.54 4.12
C SER A 67 1.84 -0.58 5.23
N PRO A 68 1.36 0.59 4.94
CA PRO A 68 1.07 1.57 5.98
C PRO A 68 -0.17 1.18 6.77
N SER A 69 -0.27 1.69 7.98
CA SER A 69 -1.46 1.45 8.79
C SER A 69 -2.59 2.23 8.14
N VAL A 70 -3.81 1.93 8.55
CA VAL A 70 -4.96 2.61 7.99
C VAL A 70 -4.87 4.09 8.30
N THR A 71 -4.47 4.44 9.50
CA THR A 71 -4.35 5.85 9.87
C THR A 71 -3.33 6.55 8.98
N LEU A 72 -2.21 5.92 8.75
CA LEU A 72 -1.18 6.54 7.95
C LEU A 72 -1.65 6.64 6.49
N ALA A 73 -2.31 5.63 5.99
CA ALA A 73 -2.80 5.66 4.63
C ALA A 73 -3.81 6.78 4.44
N LEU A 74 -4.68 6.98 5.42
CA LEU A 74 -5.66 8.04 5.32
C LEU A 74 -5.00 9.41 5.40
N LYS A 75 -3.95 9.53 6.21
CA LYS A 75 -3.25 10.78 6.31
C LYS A 75 -2.59 11.12 4.99
N ILE A 76 -1.96 10.15 4.39
CA ILE A 76 -1.26 10.36 3.13
C ILE A 76 -2.27 10.74 2.07
N ALA A 77 -3.40 10.07 2.03
CA ALA A 77 -4.40 10.38 1.03
C ALA A 77 -4.89 11.82 1.20
N LYS A 78 -5.04 12.24 2.45
CA LYS A 78 -5.49 13.57 2.68
C LYS A 78 -4.45 14.59 2.24
N ILE A 79 -3.20 14.33 2.49
CA ILE A 79 -2.13 15.21 2.09
C ILE A 79 -2.11 15.34 0.58
N CYS A 80 -2.33 14.23 -0.13
CA CYS A 80 -2.32 14.24 -1.57
C CYS A 80 -3.65 14.69 -2.15
N GLN A 81 -4.66 14.87 -1.28
CA GLN A 81 -5.97 15.31 -1.72
C GLN A 81 -6.65 14.33 -2.66
N VAL A 82 -6.52 13.08 -2.38
CA VAL A 82 -7.15 12.02 -3.16
C VAL A 82 -7.64 10.99 -2.19
N THR A 83 -8.24 9.93 -2.68
CA THR A 83 -8.72 8.89 -1.77
C THR A 83 -7.62 7.86 -1.60
N VAL A 84 -7.79 7.00 -0.62
CA VAL A 84 -6.81 5.96 -0.37
C VAL A 84 -6.78 5.04 -1.57
N GLU A 85 -7.93 4.77 -2.17
CA GLU A 85 -7.96 3.88 -3.30
C GLU A 85 -7.25 4.45 -4.53
N ASP A 86 -7.09 5.77 -4.58
CA ASP A 86 -6.36 6.35 -5.70
C ASP A 86 -4.88 6.03 -5.56
N ILE A 87 -4.40 5.93 -4.34
CA ILE A 87 -3.00 5.69 -4.12
C ILE A 87 -2.67 4.23 -3.96
N PHE A 88 -3.47 3.50 -3.21
CA PHE A 88 -3.19 2.12 -2.90
C PHE A 88 -4.19 1.19 -3.54
N GLU A 89 -3.72 0.10 -4.04
CA GLU A 89 -4.59 -0.86 -4.69
C GLU A 89 -4.22 -2.25 -4.25
N TYR A 90 -5.17 -3.05 -3.87
CA TYR A 90 -4.87 -4.42 -3.44
C TYR A 90 -4.75 -5.27 -4.68
N LYS A 91 -3.64 -6.00 -4.79
CA LYS A 91 -3.44 -6.81 -5.95
C LYS A 91 -3.90 -8.20 -5.64
N GLU A 92 -4.95 -8.67 -6.26
CA GLU A 92 -5.43 -9.99 -6.01
C GLU A 92 -4.65 -10.98 -6.78
N ASP A 93 -4.38 -12.12 -6.19
CA ASP A 93 -3.61 -13.14 -6.84
C ASP A 93 -4.58 -13.98 -7.60
N GLU A 94 -4.68 -13.83 -8.85
CA GLU A 94 -5.56 -14.58 -9.61
C GLU A 94 -5.31 -16.01 -9.63
N ASN A 95 -4.17 -16.46 -9.41
CA ASN A 95 -3.89 -17.86 -9.43
C ASN A 95 -4.56 -18.53 -8.33
N ASP A 96 -4.89 -17.87 -7.32
CA ASP A 96 -5.49 -18.48 -6.22
C ASP A 96 -6.85 -18.95 -6.50
N GLU A 97 -7.48 -18.44 -7.41
CA GLU A 97 -8.72 -18.87 -7.67
C GLU A 97 -8.82 -20.16 -8.07
N GLU A 98 -8.01 -20.70 -8.55
CA GLU A 98 -8.13 -21.99 -9.00
C GLU A 98 -7.95 -22.82 -8.24
#